data_35e0d9c0db805aa9a9e330a0ef68d3af
#
_entry.id   35e0d9c0db805aa9a9e330a0ef68d3af
#
_cell.length_a   1.000
_cell.length_b   1.000
_cell.length_c   1.000
_cell.angle_alpha   90.00
_cell.angle_beta   90.00
_cell.angle_gamma   90.00
#
_symmetry.space_group_name_H-M   'P 1'
#
loop_
_entity.id
_entity.type
_entity.pdbx_description
1 polymer ?
#
loop_
_entity_poly.entity_id
_entity_poly.type
_entity_poly.pdbx_seq_one_letter_code
_entity_poly.pdbx_strand_id
1 'polypeptide(L)'
;MTDNILEVEDLRVYYRTRQGHVKAVNGVSFGVRKGEVFGIVGESGSGKTTVAKALVRVVKPPCTIEGGKIKINGRDTLSLSEDDMRRIRWNTLSLIPQGSMNSLNPVMRVERQIADGIHTHDRSM
;
A
#
# COMPACT_ATOMS: atom_id res chain seq x y z
N MET A 1 -5.09 3.90 24.43
CA MET A 1 -4.43 2.99 23.50
C MET A 1 -5.43 2.39 22.57
N THR A 2 -5.14 2.45 21.30
CA THR A 2 -6.02 1.88 20.29
C THR A 2 -5.58 0.45 19.99
N ASP A 3 -6.54 -0.47 19.85
CA ASP A 3 -6.27 -1.83 19.40
C ASP A 3 -6.08 -1.90 17.87
N ASN A 4 -5.80 -0.76 17.25
CA ASN A 4 -5.66 -0.67 15.80
C ASN A 4 -4.31 -1.22 15.35
N ILE A 5 -4.35 -2.14 14.40
CA ILE A 5 -3.14 -2.61 13.70
C ILE A 5 -2.75 -1.67 12.57
N LEU A 6 -3.71 -0.91 12.06
CA LEU A 6 -3.51 0.10 11.02
C LEU A 6 -4.19 1.40 11.44
N GLU A 7 -3.47 2.50 11.34
CA GLU A 7 -4.01 3.83 11.56
C GLU A 7 -3.58 4.75 10.42
N VAL A 8 -4.56 5.40 9.80
CA VAL A 8 -4.34 6.37 8.73
C VAL A 8 -4.88 7.71 9.22
N GLU A 9 -4.05 8.75 9.19
CA GLU A 9 -4.41 10.08 9.65
C GLU A 9 -4.13 11.10 8.55
N ASP A 10 -5.18 11.79 8.11
CA ASP A 10 -5.12 12.92 7.16
C ASP A 10 -4.27 12.58 5.93
N LEU A 11 -4.46 11.41 5.36
CA LEU A 11 -3.70 10.96 4.20
C LEU A 11 -4.02 11.80 2.98
N ARG A 12 -2.99 12.27 2.30
CA ARG A 12 -3.08 13.06 1.09
C ARG A 12 -2.19 12.47 0.01
N VAL A 13 -2.78 12.10 -1.10
CA VAL A 13 -2.07 11.55 -2.26
C VAL A 13 -2.55 12.26 -3.51
N TYR A 14 -1.64 12.92 -4.21
CA TYR A 14 -1.96 13.77 -5.34
C TYR A 14 -1.26 13.29 -6.60
N TYR A 15 -1.92 13.51 -7.74
CA TYR A 15 -1.31 13.35 -9.06
C TYR A 15 -0.86 14.72 -9.56
N ARG A 16 0.39 14.82 -10.00
CA ARG A 16 0.91 16.04 -10.63
C ARG A 16 0.56 16.02 -12.11
N THR A 17 -0.12 17.08 -12.56
CA THR A 17 -0.48 17.26 -13.96
C THR A 17 0.04 18.61 -14.45
N ARG A 18 0.00 18.84 -15.77
CA ARG A 18 0.37 20.12 -16.36
C ARG A 18 -0.51 21.28 -15.89
N GLN A 19 -1.73 20.98 -15.47
CA GLN A 19 -2.70 21.98 -15.03
C GLN A 19 -2.76 22.11 -13.51
N GLY A 20 -1.88 21.44 -12.78
CA GLY A 20 -1.84 21.46 -11.33
C GLY A 20 -1.96 20.07 -10.73
N HIS A 21 -2.37 19.98 -9.47
CA HIS A 21 -2.49 18.73 -8.76
C HIS A 21 -3.92 18.20 -8.80
N VAL A 22 -4.07 16.92 -9.12
CA VAL A 22 -5.33 16.20 -8.92
C VAL A 22 -5.25 15.51 -7.56
N LYS A 23 -6.15 15.86 -6.66
CA LYS A 23 -6.18 15.35 -5.28
C LYS A 23 -6.96 14.02 -5.23
N ALA A 24 -6.27 12.93 -5.54
CA ALA A 24 -6.88 11.60 -5.56
C ALA A 24 -7.34 11.16 -4.16
N VAL A 25 -6.51 11.45 -3.14
CA VAL A 25 -6.84 11.24 -1.73
C VAL A 25 -6.55 12.55 -1.00
N ASN A 26 -7.54 13.11 -0.34
CA ASN A 26 -7.42 14.43 0.27
C ASN A 26 -7.96 14.45 1.69
N GLY A 27 -7.11 14.11 2.65
CA GLY A 27 -7.44 14.17 4.06
C GLY A 27 -8.29 13.01 4.56
N VAL A 28 -7.91 11.78 4.20
CA VAL A 28 -8.62 10.57 4.62
C VAL A 28 -8.03 10.04 5.93
N SER A 29 -8.90 9.72 6.87
CA SER A 29 -8.51 9.16 8.18
C SER A 29 -9.39 7.96 8.50
N PHE A 30 -8.76 6.86 8.92
CA PHE A 30 -9.46 5.67 9.39
C PHE A 30 -8.52 4.77 10.19
N GLY A 31 -9.09 3.79 10.90
CA GLY A 31 -8.31 2.79 11.62
C GLY A 31 -8.89 1.40 11.40
N VAL A 32 -8.05 0.40 11.46
CA VAL A 32 -8.44 -1.01 11.35
C VAL A 32 -7.97 -1.74 12.60
N ARG A 33 -8.88 -2.39 13.31
CA ARG A 33 -8.57 -3.13 14.53
C ARG A 33 -8.05 -4.52 14.19
N LYS A 34 -7.33 -5.10 15.11
CA LYS A 34 -6.90 -6.49 15.00
C LYS A 34 -8.12 -7.41 14.84
N GLY A 35 -8.09 -8.29 13.84
CA GLY A 35 -9.16 -9.23 13.55
C GLY A 35 -10.37 -8.63 12.83
N GLU A 36 -10.33 -7.34 12.49
CA GLU A 36 -11.42 -6.65 11.81
C GLU A 36 -11.30 -6.76 10.30
N VAL A 37 -12.45 -6.89 9.63
CA VAL A 37 -12.56 -6.71 8.17
C VAL A 37 -13.11 -5.32 7.93
N PHE A 38 -12.32 -4.48 7.25
CA PHE A 38 -12.64 -3.09 6.98
C PHE A 38 -12.85 -2.87 5.48
N GLY A 39 -14.01 -2.36 5.10
CA GLY A 39 -14.35 -2.11 3.70
C GLY A 39 -14.19 -0.66 3.31
N ILE A 40 -13.60 -0.41 2.15
CA ILE A 40 -13.54 0.89 1.51
C ILE A 40 -14.39 0.83 0.26
N VAL A 41 -15.45 1.61 0.20
CA VAL A 41 -16.39 1.62 -0.92
C VAL A 41 -16.38 2.97 -1.61
N GLY A 42 -16.68 2.96 -2.90
CA GLY A 42 -16.73 4.17 -3.71
C GLY A 42 -16.82 3.81 -5.19
N GLU A 43 -17.16 4.80 -5.99
CA GLU A 43 -17.21 4.64 -7.44
C GLU A 43 -15.80 4.54 -8.05
N SER A 44 -15.73 4.06 -9.29
CA SER A 44 -14.48 4.05 -10.06
C SER A 44 -13.90 5.47 -10.11
N GLY A 45 -12.61 5.58 -9.83
CA GLY A 45 -11.92 6.87 -9.80
C GLY A 45 -12.03 7.65 -8.50
N SER A 46 -12.62 7.06 -7.46
CA SER A 46 -12.79 7.74 -6.16
C SER A 46 -11.54 7.69 -5.26
N GLY A 47 -10.45 7.05 -5.72
CA GLY A 47 -9.19 6.99 -4.96
C GLY A 47 -9.01 5.74 -4.12
N LYS A 48 -9.90 4.75 -4.18
CA LYS A 48 -9.79 3.50 -3.40
C LYS A 48 -8.46 2.77 -3.64
N THR A 49 -8.11 2.57 -4.89
CA THR A 49 -6.86 1.91 -5.28
C THR A 49 -5.65 2.73 -4.87
N THR A 50 -5.75 4.06 -4.94
CA THR A 50 -4.69 4.97 -4.53
C THR A 50 -4.43 4.85 -3.03
N VAL A 51 -5.49 4.75 -2.21
CA VAL A 51 -5.34 4.50 -0.77
C VAL A 51 -4.60 3.18 -0.53
N ALA A 52 -5.03 2.11 -1.18
CA ALA A 52 -4.39 0.79 -1.02
C ALA A 52 -2.90 0.82 -1.39
N LYS A 53 -2.56 1.46 -2.50
CA LYS A 53 -1.15 1.60 -2.93
C LYS A 53 -0.33 2.43 -1.95
N ALA A 54 -0.92 3.48 -1.36
CA ALA A 54 -0.25 4.29 -0.37
C ALA A 54 0.04 3.50 0.91
N LEU A 55 -0.87 2.61 1.31
CA LEU A 55 -0.68 1.76 2.50
C LEU A 55 0.54 0.85 2.37
N VAL A 56 0.79 0.31 1.18
CA VAL A 56 1.97 -0.53 0.92
C VAL A 56 3.15 0.28 0.37
N ARG A 57 3.00 1.58 0.23
CA ARG A 57 4.03 2.51 -0.25
C ARG A 57 4.58 2.18 -1.63
N VAL A 58 3.69 1.81 -2.55
CA VAL A 58 4.06 1.55 -3.95
C VAL A 58 3.56 2.64 -4.90
N VAL A 59 3.36 3.83 -4.38
CA VAL A 59 2.95 5.00 -5.17
C VAL A 59 4.14 5.47 -6.01
N LYS A 60 3.91 5.65 -7.30
CA LYS A 60 4.95 6.06 -8.27
C LYS A 60 4.59 7.37 -8.95
N PRO A 61 5.58 8.20 -9.35
CA PRO A 61 5.32 9.39 -10.13
C PRO A 61 4.45 9.09 -11.37
N PRO A 62 3.52 9.95 -11.76
CA PRO A 62 3.28 11.33 -11.25
C PRO A 62 2.49 11.41 -9.95
N CYS A 63 2.21 10.29 -9.30
CA CYS A 63 1.49 10.22 -8.04
C CYS A 63 2.46 10.31 -6.87
N THR A 64 2.16 11.15 -5.87
CA THR A 64 3.00 11.31 -4.68
C THR A 64 2.15 11.39 -3.42
N ILE A 65 2.71 10.89 -2.31
CA ILE A 65 2.11 11.05 -0.98
C ILE A 65 2.52 12.43 -0.47
N GLU A 66 1.56 13.34 -0.38
CA GLU A 66 1.82 14.74 -0.02
C GLU A 66 1.69 15.02 1.47
N GLY A 67 1.10 14.14 2.24
CA GLY A 67 0.96 14.35 3.68
C GLY A 67 0.18 13.25 4.37
N GLY A 68 0.10 13.40 5.67
CA GLY A 68 -0.60 12.47 6.54
C GLY A 68 0.34 11.49 7.23
N LYS A 69 -0.26 10.54 7.93
CA LYS A 69 0.47 9.47 8.63
C LYS A 69 -0.18 8.13 8.36
N ILE A 70 0.64 7.12 8.24
CA ILE A 70 0.21 5.72 8.14
C ILE A 70 1.00 4.95 9.18
N LYS A 71 0.31 4.40 10.18
CA LYS A 71 0.94 3.59 11.23
C LYS A 71 0.49 2.14 11.11
N ILE A 72 1.44 1.24 11.07
CA ILE A 72 1.21 -0.20 11.08
C ILE A 72 1.86 -0.76 12.34
N ASN A 73 1.06 -1.35 13.22
CA ASN A 73 1.51 -1.82 14.54
C ASN A 73 2.26 -0.73 15.32
N GLY A 74 1.78 0.52 15.23
CA GLY A 74 2.37 1.66 15.91
C GLY A 74 3.59 2.29 15.23
N ARG A 75 4.06 1.75 14.11
CA ARG A 75 5.21 2.28 13.37
C ARG A 75 4.73 3.15 12.21
N ASP A 76 5.25 4.37 12.12
CA ASP A 76 4.97 5.29 11.02
C ASP A 76 5.72 4.82 9.76
N THR A 77 4.96 4.27 8.79
CA THR A 77 5.56 3.70 7.57
C THR A 77 6.09 4.77 6.62
N LEU A 78 5.59 6.00 6.68
CA LEU A 78 6.04 7.07 5.77
C LEU A 78 7.45 7.56 6.13
N SER A 79 7.92 7.31 7.34
CA SER A 79 9.26 7.67 7.80
C SER A 79 10.26 6.52 7.66
N LEU A 80 9.83 5.32 7.29
CA LEU A 80 10.71 4.16 7.16
C LEU A 80 11.55 4.21 5.88
N SER A 81 12.76 3.64 5.96
CA SER A 81 13.59 3.40 4.78
C SER A 81 12.92 2.38 3.85
N GLU A 82 13.36 2.33 2.60
CA GLU A 82 12.82 1.34 1.65
C GLU A 82 13.12 -0.10 2.10
N ASP A 83 14.28 -0.33 2.71
CA ASP A 83 14.62 -1.65 3.23
C ASP A 83 13.70 -2.07 4.38
N ASP A 84 13.41 -1.16 5.30
CA ASP A 84 12.48 -1.43 6.40
C ASP A 84 11.06 -1.66 5.88
N MET A 85 10.63 -0.88 4.89
CA MET A 85 9.33 -1.03 4.28
C MET A 85 9.21 -2.36 3.52
N ARG A 86 10.28 -2.81 2.89
CA ARG A 86 10.32 -4.11 2.20
C ARG A 86 10.06 -5.27 3.19
N ARG A 87 10.57 -5.16 4.42
CA ARG A 87 10.34 -6.16 5.47
C ARG A 87 8.88 -6.18 5.93
N ILE A 88 8.23 -5.01 5.98
CA ILE A 88 6.82 -4.90 6.33
C ILE A 88 5.94 -5.47 5.23
N ARG A 89 6.25 -5.16 3.98
CA ARG A 89 5.64 -5.83 2.84
C ARG A 89 5.97 -7.30 2.94
N TRP A 90 5.06 -8.15 2.67
CA TRP A 90 5.17 -9.59 2.78
C TRP A 90 4.96 -10.13 4.21
N ASN A 91 5.70 -9.64 5.21
CA ASN A 91 5.64 -10.18 6.56
C ASN A 91 4.43 -9.68 7.36
N THR A 92 4.06 -8.42 7.17
CA THR A 92 2.99 -7.77 7.94
C THR A 92 1.84 -7.34 7.06
N LEU A 93 2.13 -6.88 5.85
CA LEU A 93 1.15 -6.27 4.96
C LEU A 93 1.36 -6.78 3.54
N SER A 94 0.28 -7.17 2.87
CA SER A 94 0.32 -7.54 1.46
C SER A 94 -0.84 -6.90 0.70
N LEU A 95 -0.69 -6.79 -0.61
CA LEU A 95 -1.69 -6.23 -1.49
C LEU A 95 -2.07 -7.24 -2.57
N ILE A 96 -3.38 -7.46 -2.73
CA ILE A 96 -3.90 -8.23 -3.86
C ILE A 96 -4.53 -7.21 -4.81
N PRO A 97 -3.86 -6.89 -5.94
CA PRO A 97 -4.37 -5.86 -6.85
C PRO A 97 -5.54 -6.36 -7.66
N GLN A 98 -6.32 -5.41 -8.18
CA GLN A 98 -7.36 -5.69 -9.17
C GLN A 98 -6.69 -6.23 -10.44
N GLY A 99 -7.32 -7.24 -11.07
CA GLY A 99 -6.77 -7.85 -12.27
C GLY A 99 -5.53 -8.69 -12.00
N SER A 100 -5.46 -9.33 -10.84
CA SER A 100 -4.29 -10.12 -10.41
C SER A 100 -3.90 -11.24 -11.37
N MET A 101 -4.80 -11.67 -12.26
CA MET A 101 -4.49 -12.66 -13.28
C MET A 101 -3.42 -12.19 -14.27
N ASN A 102 -3.26 -10.88 -14.42
CA ASN A 102 -2.25 -10.28 -15.29
C ASN A 102 -0.94 -9.97 -14.54
N SER A 103 -0.84 -10.32 -13.27
CA SER A 103 0.34 -10.04 -12.47
C SER A 103 1.47 -11.06 -12.68
N LEU A 104 1.16 -12.21 -13.29
CA LEU A 104 2.17 -13.23 -13.61
C LEU A 104 2.75 -12.98 -15.00
N ASN A 105 4.08 -13.15 -15.10
CA ASN A 105 4.78 -13.06 -16.38
C ASN A 105 4.50 -14.32 -17.22
N PRO A 106 3.86 -14.21 -18.40
CA PRO A 106 3.45 -15.38 -19.18
C PRO A 106 4.60 -16.18 -19.79
N VAL A 107 5.80 -15.60 -19.87
CA VAL A 107 6.97 -16.30 -20.41
C VAL A 107 7.86 -16.91 -19.33
N MET A 108 7.43 -16.89 -18.09
CA MET A 108 8.17 -17.37 -16.94
C MET A 108 7.34 -18.42 -16.18
N ARG A 109 7.98 -19.49 -15.72
CA ARG A 109 7.26 -20.51 -14.94
C ARG A 109 6.69 -19.93 -13.67
N VAL A 110 5.46 -20.32 -13.33
CA VAL A 110 4.77 -19.87 -12.10
C VAL A 110 5.60 -20.22 -10.86
N GLU A 111 6.14 -21.44 -10.80
CA GLU A 111 7.00 -21.89 -9.70
C GLU A 111 8.16 -20.93 -9.44
N ARG A 112 8.83 -20.47 -10.48
CA ARG A 112 9.94 -19.53 -10.35
C ARG A 112 9.48 -18.17 -9.82
N GLN A 113 8.34 -17.68 -10.28
CA GLN A 113 7.78 -16.40 -9.82
C GLN A 113 7.43 -16.44 -8.34
N ILE A 114 6.86 -17.55 -7.87
CA ILE A 114 6.55 -17.74 -6.45
C ILE A 114 7.85 -17.85 -5.66
N ALA A 115 8.82 -18.63 -6.13
CA ALA A 115 10.12 -18.81 -5.47
C ALA A 115 10.88 -17.49 -5.35
N ASP A 116 10.87 -16.66 -6.39
CA ASP A 116 11.53 -15.34 -6.36
C ASP A 116 10.95 -14.45 -5.26
N GLY A 117 9.62 -14.47 -5.07
CA GLY A 117 8.98 -13.74 -3.98
C GLY A 117 9.42 -14.23 -2.61
N ILE A 118 9.46 -15.54 -2.42
CA ILE A 118 9.90 -16.15 -1.16
C ILE A 118 11.38 -15.81 -0.88
N HIS A 119 12.24 -15.97 -1.86
CA HIS A 119 13.68 -15.70 -1.69
C HIS A 119 13.97 -14.22 -1.44
N THR A 120 13.17 -13.32 -2.01
CA THR A 120 13.34 -11.88 -1.78
C THR A 120 13.04 -11.50 -0.34
N HIS A 121 12.04 -12.14 0.28
CA HIS A 121 11.54 -11.76 1.61
C HIS A 121 11.98 -12.71 2.72
N ASP A 122 12.43 -13.90 2.41
CA ASP A 122 12.92 -14.88 3.38
C ASP A 122 14.23 -15.50 2.88
N ARG A 123 15.33 -14.91 3.29
CA ARG A 123 16.67 -15.36 2.90
C ARG A 123 17.14 -16.60 3.65
N SER A 124 16.38 -17.06 4.63
CA SER A 124 16.72 -18.26 5.40
C SER A 124 16.36 -19.55 4.68
N MET A 125 15.61 -19.46 3.60
CA MET A 125 15.19 -20.59 2.79
C MET A 125 16.13 -20.85 1.61
#